data_6110bf130b2c3dec68fa2ab2ae6f6cf6
#
_entry.id   6110bf130b2c3dec68fa2ab2ae6f6cf6
#
_cell.length_a   1.000
_cell.length_b   1.000
_cell.length_c   1.000
_cell.angle_alpha   90.00
_cell.angle_beta   90.00
_cell.angle_gamma   90.00
#
_symmetry.space_group_name_H-M   'P 1'
#
loop_
_entity.id
_entity.type
_entity.pdbx_description
1 polymer ?
#
loop_
_entity_poly.entity_id
_entity_poly.type
_entity_poly.pdbx_seq_one_letter_code
_entity_poly.pdbx_strand_id
1 'polypeptide(L)'
;DELIQTESIKCLGEIMNYYDIISDPDGKTNQILSHIRSNYPDLIIEGHVPKLLDLDLQMVAAAGVNSDHTHQTVEGMEARISAGMFLEIQEKSMTTEVINYLIEKQVDEHFCFVTDDVMADSFQRRGHLNVLLKKAIKMGMKPEKAIYACTYTPAQRMRMYDRGAIAPGKVADFLLVSNLESFDIEMVFKRGLLTYDSSKPYKQSMKEKQFPESFYHSVKLKDLTEDDFDIHVPHTHDQYLCRIMYVKNG
;
A
#
# COMPACT_ATOMS: atom_id res chain seq x y z
N ASP A 1 -0.42 16.04 16.66
CA ASP A 1 0.77 16.93 16.61
C ASP A 1 2.02 16.27 17.17
N GLU A 2 1.98 15.66 18.35
CA GLU A 2 3.17 15.03 18.99
C GLU A 2 3.83 13.99 18.07
N LEU A 3 3.07 13.15 17.40
CA LEU A 3 3.61 12.13 16.50
C LEU A 3 4.27 12.75 15.26
N ILE A 4 3.68 13.79 14.68
CA ILE A 4 4.20 14.44 13.47
C ILE A 4 5.52 15.15 13.73
N GLN A 5 5.73 15.62 14.97
CA GLN A 5 6.98 16.28 15.36
C GLN A 5 8.17 15.30 15.47
N THR A 6 7.93 14.00 15.37
CA THR A 6 9.01 13.01 15.32
C THR A 6 9.59 12.98 13.89
N GLU A 7 10.91 13.01 13.75
CA GLU A 7 11.60 12.96 12.45
C GLU A 7 11.30 11.70 11.62
N SER A 8 10.74 10.67 12.26
CA SER A 8 10.42 9.40 11.62
C SER A 8 9.11 9.41 10.82
N ILE A 9 8.20 10.37 11.09
CA ILE A 9 6.92 10.46 10.38
C ILE A 9 7.13 11.16 9.05
N LYS A 10 6.78 10.49 7.95
CA LYS A 10 6.95 10.97 6.58
C LYS A 10 5.62 11.31 5.89
N CYS A 11 4.54 10.69 6.33
CA CYS A 11 3.22 10.92 5.76
C CYS A 11 2.13 10.81 6.82
N LEU A 12 1.00 11.42 6.54
CA LEU A 12 -0.27 11.07 7.17
C LEU A 12 -0.77 9.81 6.47
N GLY A 13 -1.10 8.77 7.22
CA GLY A 13 -1.59 7.50 6.71
C GLY A 13 -2.90 7.68 5.93
N GLU A 14 -3.33 6.61 5.27
CA GLU A 14 -4.40 6.66 4.29
C GLU A 14 -5.71 7.30 4.79
N ILE A 15 -6.23 8.21 3.99
CA ILE A 15 -7.53 8.83 4.22
C ILE A 15 -8.61 7.93 3.60
N MET A 16 -9.27 7.13 4.45
CA MET A 16 -10.32 6.20 4.01
C MET A 16 -11.71 6.86 3.99
N ASN A 17 -11.96 7.84 4.85
CA ASN A 17 -13.25 8.52 4.93
C ASN A 17 -13.33 9.71 3.97
N TYR A 18 -13.15 9.43 2.66
CA TYR A 18 -13.27 10.46 1.62
C TYR A 18 -14.71 11.00 1.50
N TYR A 19 -15.71 10.22 1.92
CA TYR A 19 -17.10 10.64 1.90
C TYR A 19 -17.34 11.85 2.80
N ASP A 20 -16.72 11.88 3.97
CA ASP A 20 -16.74 13.01 4.90
C ASP A 20 -16.19 14.30 4.24
N ILE A 21 -15.13 14.15 3.42
CA ILE A 21 -14.54 15.27 2.68
C ILE A 21 -15.55 15.91 1.72
N ILE A 22 -16.33 15.08 1.03
CA ILE A 22 -17.27 15.51 -0.01
C ILE A 22 -18.57 16.04 0.58
N SER A 23 -19.10 15.37 1.61
CA SER A 23 -20.47 15.60 2.10
C SER A 23 -20.56 16.52 3.32
N ASP A 24 -19.48 16.68 4.08
CA ASP A 24 -19.46 17.48 5.32
C ASP A 24 -18.22 18.38 5.40
N PRO A 25 -18.31 19.62 4.90
CA PRO A 25 -17.19 20.57 4.94
C PRO A 25 -16.64 20.84 6.36
N ASP A 26 -17.47 20.69 7.37
CA ASP A 26 -17.10 20.86 8.79
C ASP A 26 -16.78 19.53 9.47
N GLY A 27 -16.80 18.43 8.73
CA GLY A 27 -16.55 17.08 9.20
C GLY A 27 -15.14 16.91 9.77
N LYS A 28 -14.99 15.90 10.62
CA LYS A 28 -13.74 15.63 11.32
C LYS A 28 -12.55 15.41 10.36
N THR A 29 -12.77 14.75 9.23
CA THR A 29 -11.73 14.51 8.22
C THR A 29 -11.25 15.84 7.63
N ASN A 30 -12.17 16.72 7.24
CA ASN A 30 -11.85 18.06 6.72
C ASN A 30 -11.11 18.93 7.75
N GLN A 31 -11.50 18.86 9.02
CA GLN A 31 -10.79 19.57 10.10
C GLN A 31 -9.35 19.06 10.25
N ILE A 32 -9.12 17.75 10.23
CA ILE A 32 -7.78 17.15 10.30
C ILE A 32 -6.94 17.58 9.11
N LEU A 33 -7.44 17.44 7.89
CA LEU A 33 -6.73 17.81 6.67
C LEU A 33 -6.39 19.30 6.63
N SER A 34 -7.33 20.16 7.00
CA SER A 34 -7.12 21.60 7.10
C SER A 34 -6.01 21.95 8.11
N HIS A 35 -6.03 21.31 9.28
CA HIS A 35 -4.99 21.47 10.30
C HIS A 35 -3.62 21.01 9.77
N ILE A 36 -3.54 19.83 9.14
CA ILE A 36 -2.29 19.31 8.57
C ILE A 36 -1.74 20.25 7.50
N ARG A 37 -2.55 20.68 6.56
CA ARG A 37 -2.12 21.59 5.49
C ARG A 37 -1.63 22.94 5.99
N SER A 38 -2.25 23.45 7.06
CA SER A 38 -1.89 24.74 7.65
C SER A 38 -0.61 24.69 8.47
N ASN A 39 -0.37 23.59 9.19
CA ASN A 39 0.75 23.48 10.14
C ASN A 39 1.91 22.62 9.64
N TYR A 40 1.65 21.70 8.70
CA TYR A 40 2.60 20.74 8.15
C TYR A 40 2.47 20.65 6.63
N PRO A 41 2.65 21.76 5.88
CA PRO A 41 2.36 21.83 4.44
C PRO A 41 3.19 20.87 3.60
N ASP A 42 4.30 20.41 4.14
CA ASP A 42 5.20 19.47 3.50
C ASP A 42 4.87 18.00 3.77
N LEU A 43 3.92 17.73 4.67
CA LEU A 43 3.55 16.35 5.00
C LEU A 43 2.79 15.72 3.84
N ILE A 44 3.22 14.54 3.43
CA ILE A 44 2.53 13.73 2.42
C ILE A 44 1.22 13.22 3.03
N ILE A 45 0.12 13.25 2.27
CA ILE A 45 -1.18 12.74 2.69
C ILE A 45 -1.58 11.61 1.75
N GLU A 46 -1.54 10.38 2.25
CA GLU A 46 -1.87 9.19 1.48
C GLU A 46 -3.39 8.95 1.47
N GLY A 47 -3.89 8.44 0.34
CA GLY A 47 -5.31 8.27 0.13
C GLY A 47 -5.75 6.82 -0.08
N HIS A 48 -7.03 6.60 0.19
CA HIS A 48 -7.77 5.38 -0.13
C HIS A 48 -9.13 5.79 -0.68
N VAL A 49 -9.19 6.04 -2.01
CA VAL A 49 -10.35 6.67 -2.67
C VAL A 49 -10.89 5.81 -3.82
N PRO A 50 -11.47 4.64 -3.51
CA PRO A 50 -11.90 3.68 -4.51
C PRO A 50 -12.97 4.25 -5.43
N LYS A 51 -12.82 4.05 -6.73
CA LYS A 51 -13.81 4.37 -7.77
C LYS A 51 -14.22 5.84 -7.86
N LEU A 52 -13.55 6.75 -7.15
CA LEU A 52 -13.85 8.17 -7.23
C LEU A 52 -13.37 8.75 -8.57
N LEU A 53 -14.22 9.57 -9.19
CA LEU A 53 -13.97 10.24 -10.47
C LEU A 53 -14.48 11.69 -10.40
N ASP A 54 -14.28 12.43 -11.46
CA ASP A 54 -14.85 13.75 -11.70
C ASP A 54 -14.66 14.75 -10.54
N LEU A 55 -15.70 15.48 -10.19
CA LEU A 55 -15.67 16.52 -9.17
C LEU A 55 -15.34 15.98 -7.78
N ASP A 56 -15.86 14.81 -7.44
CA ASP A 56 -15.64 14.20 -6.13
C ASP A 56 -14.15 13.87 -5.91
N LEU A 57 -13.49 13.34 -6.95
CA LEU A 57 -12.04 13.10 -6.91
C LEU A 57 -11.25 14.42 -6.77
N GLN A 58 -11.68 15.46 -7.49
CA GLN A 58 -11.04 16.78 -7.42
C GLN A 58 -11.22 17.42 -6.03
N MET A 59 -12.38 17.25 -5.38
CA MET A 59 -12.60 17.73 -4.01
C MET A 59 -11.66 17.06 -3.03
N VAL A 60 -11.47 15.75 -3.14
CA VAL A 60 -10.54 15.00 -2.30
C VAL A 60 -9.09 15.43 -2.54
N ALA A 61 -8.68 15.58 -3.80
CA ALA A 61 -7.35 16.08 -4.15
C ALA A 61 -7.15 17.52 -3.63
N ALA A 62 -8.16 18.39 -3.77
CA ALA A 62 -8.13 19.77 -3.26
C ALA A 62 -8.02 19.83 -1.72
N ALA A 63 -8.58 18.85 -1.01
CA ALA A 63 -8.41 18.72 0.44
C ALA A 63 -6.98 18.33 0.84
N GLY A 64 -6.12 17.93 -0.11
CA GLY A 64 -4.70 17.65 0.09
C GLY A 64 -4.33 16.17 0.01
N VAL A 65 -5.28 15.27 -0.20
CA VAL A 65 -5.01 13.84 -0.46
C VAL A 65 -4.34 13.74 -1.83
N ASN A 66 -3.12 13.22 -1.88
CA ASN A 66 -2.30 13.31 -3.08
C ASN A 66 -1.77 11.96 -3.60
N SER A 67 -2.36 10.84 -3.14
CA SER A 67 -2.13 9.51 -3.70
C SER A 67 -3.38 8.64 -3.64
N ASP A 68 -3.33 7.49 -4.31
CA ASP A 68 -4.32 6.43 -4.17
C ASP A 68 -3.72 5.07 -4.52
N HIS A 69 -3.93 4.08 -3.64
CA HIS A 69 -3.47 2.70 -3.81
C HIS A 69 -4.63 1.72 -4.07
N THR A 70 -5.85 2.19 -4.18
CA THR A 70 -7.02 1.30 -4.41
C THR A 70 -6.94 0.60 -5.76
N HIS A 71 -7.89 -0.32 -6.03
CA HIS A 71 -7.93 -1.00 -7.31
C HIS A 71 -8.07 -0.01 -8.47
N GLN A 72 -7.08 0.01 -9.35
CA GLN A 72 -7.02 0.94 -10.47
C GLN A 72 -7.58 0.34 -11.77
N THR A 73 -8.24 1.20 -12.53
CA THR A 73 -8.57 1.03 -13.96
C THR A 73 -7.85 2.09 -14.77
N VAL A 74 -7.77 1.96 -16.09
CA VAL A 74 -7.15 2.99 -16.94
C VAL A 74 -7.83 4.34 -16.76
N GLU A 75 -9.16 4.40 -16.78
CA GLU A 75 -9.94 5.60 -16.53
C GLU A 75 -9.64 6.21 -15.15
N GLY A 76 -9.60 5.36 -14.12
CA GLY A 76 -9.26 5.78 -12.76
C GLY A 76 -7.85 6.37 -12.64
N MET A 77 -6.88 5.79 -13.34
CA MET A 77 -5.51 6.31 -13.37
C MET A 77 -5.43 7.66 -14.09
N GLU A 78 -6.09 7.81 -15.23
CA GLU A 78 -6.15 9.08 -15.97
C GLU A 78 -6.75 10.21 -15.13
N ALA A 79 -7.85 9.91 -14.43
CA ALA A 79 -8.50 10.87 -13.55
C ALA A 79 -7.57 11.32 -12.41
N ARG A 80 -6.87 10.38 -11.76
CA ARG A 80 -5.95 10.67 -10.65
C ARG A 80 -4.73 11.45 -11.10
N ILE A 81 -4.09 11.04 -12.20
CA ILE A 81 -2.95 11.78 -12.77
C ILE A 81 -3.37 13.18 -13.16
N SER A 82 -4.54 13.36 -13.78
CA SER A 82 -5.08 14.67 -14.15
C SER A 82 -5.38 15.55 -12.93
N ALA A 83 -5.74 14.95 -11.80
CA ALA A 83 -5.93 15.62 -10.52
C ALA A 83 -4.61 15.87 -9.76
N GLY A 84 -3.45 15.49 -10.32
CA GLY A 84 -2.14 15.64 -9.70
C GLY A 84 -1.85 14.61 -8.59
N MET A 85 -2.60 13.51 -8.54
CA MET A 85 -2.40 12.47 -7.54
C MET A 85 -1.35 11.45 -8.00
N PHE A 86 -0.62 10.91 -7.03
CA PHE A 86 0.33 9.83 -7.24
C PHE A 86 -0.38 8.47 -7.20
N LEU A 87 0.05 7.55 -8.07
CA LEU A 87 -0.54 6.21 -8.17
C LEU A 87 0.32 5.18 -7.43
N GLU A 88 -0.32 4.36 -6.61
CA GLU A 88 0.30 3.25 -5.91
C GLU A 88 -0.34 1.94 -6.38
N ILE A 89 0.37 1.24 -7.27
CA ILE A 89 -0.18 0.12 -8.02
C ILE A 89 0.04 -1.19 -7.26
N GLN A 90 -1.05 -1.75 -6.77
CA GLN A 90 -1.09 -3.07 -6.12
C GLN A 90 -1.15 -4.21 -7.14
N GLU A 91 -0.81 -5.43 -6.71
CA GLU A 91 -0.88 -6.63 -7.56
C GLU A 91 -2.25 -6.86 -8.19
N LYS A 92 -3.34 -6.59 -7.45
CA LYS A 92 -4.74 -6.71 -7.94
C LYS A 92 -5.08 -5.75 -9.07
N SER A 93 -4.35 -4.64 -9.18
CA SER A 93 -4.50 -3.65 -10.26
C SER A 93 -3.64 -3.95 -11.50
N MET A 94 -2.71 -4.91 -11.42
CA MET A 94 -1.80 -5.22 -12.52
C MET A 94 -2.51 -6.08 -13.58
N THR A 95 -3.42 -5.48 -14.33
CA THR A 95 -4.02 -6.06 -15.55
C THR A 95 -3.19 -5.69 -16.77
N THR A 96 -3.45 -6.34 -17.92
CA THR A 96 -2.76 -6.03 -19.17
C THR A 96 -2.99 -4.57 -19.58
N GLU A 97 -4.20 -4.07 -19.44
CA GLU A 97 -4.59 -2.71 -19.79
C GLU A 97 -3.86 -1.68 -18.92
N VAL A 98 -3.81 -1.92 -17.61
CA VAL A 98 -3.13 -1.03 -16.65
C VAL A 98 -1.61 -0.99 -16.91
N ILE A 99 -0.97 -2.14 -17.10
CA ILE A 99 0.47 -2.18 -17.37
C ILE A 99 0.80 -1.55 -18.73
N ASN A 100 0.02 -1.82 -19.76
CA ASN A 100 0.20 -1.19 -21.07
C ASN A 100 0.05 0.34 -20.99
N TYR A 101 -0.94 0.83 -20.27
CA TYR A 101 -1.12 2.25 -20.02
C TYR A 101 0.13 2.90 -19.40
N LEU A 102 0.67 2.30 -18.35
CA LEU A 102 1.87 2.80 -17.66
C LEU A 102 3.09 2.83 -18.61
N ILE A 103 3.24 1.82 -19.47
CA ILE A 103 4.32 1.73 -20.45
C ILE A 103 4.16 2.81 -21.52
N GLU A 104 2.97 2.95 -22.10
CA GLU A 104 2.70 3.85 -23.23
C GLU A 104 2.74 5.33 -22.84
N LYS A 105 2.18 5.67 -21.68
CA LYS A 105 2.12 7.06 -21.19
C LYS A 105 3.43 7.55 -20.58
N GLN A 106 4.36 6.65 -20.28
CA GLN A 106 5.67 6.97 -19.68
C GLN A 106 5.56 7.82 -18.40
N VAL A 107 4.63 7.46 -17.54
CA VAL A 107 4.32 8.16 -16.29
C VAL A 107 5.21 7.70 -15.11
N ASP A 108 6.46 7.36 -15.37
CA ASP A 108 7.39 6.70 -14.43
C ASP A 108 7.58 7.44 -13.10
N GLU A 109 7.39 8.75 -13.08
CA GLU A 109 7.55 9.56 -11.86
C GLU A 109 6.23 9.74 -11.08
N HIS A 110 5.11 9.23 -11.64
CA HIS A 110 3.77 9.41 -11.07
C HIS A 110 3.19 8.13 -10.50
N PHE A 111 3.95 7.03 -10.48
CA PHE A 111 3.49 5.80 -9.85
C PHE A 111 4.63 5.01 -9.21
N CYS A 112 4.26 4.15 -8.25
CA CYS A 112 5.11 3.08 -7.74
C CYS A 112 4.31 1.79 -7.57
N PHE A 113 5.01 0.67 -7.42
CA PHE A 113 4.39 -0.58 -7.01
C PHE A 113 4.35 -0.69 -5.49
N VAL A 114 3.21 -1.13 -4.96
CA VAL A 114 2.99 -1.37 -3.53
C VAL A 114 2.34 -2.72 -3.30
N THR A 115 2.54 -3.31 -2.15
CA THR A 115 1.96 -4.61 -1.80
C THR A 115 0.62 -4.50 -1.10
N ASP A 116 0.41 -3.43 -0.33
CA ASP A 116 -0.75 -3.24 0.54
C ASP A 116 -0.91 -4.43 1.53
N ASP A 117 -2.11 -4.91 1.77
CA ASP A 117 -2.41 -6.00 2.69
C ASP A 117 -1.88 -7.35 2.19
N VAL A 118 -0.67 -7.70 2.59
CA VAL A 118 -0.08 -9.02 2.35
C VAL A 118 0.00 -9.79 3.66
N MET A 119 -0.68 -10.91 3.73
CA MET A 119 -0.65 -11.79 4.89
C MET A 119 0.76 -12.35 5.11
N ALA A 120 1.14 -12.52 6.38
CA ALA A 120 2.49 -12.94 6.76
C ALA A 120 2.94 -14.26 6.10
N ASP A 121 2.03 -15.20 5.94
CA ASP A 121 2.29 -16.48 5.27
C ASP A 121 2.50 -16.34 3.76
N SER A 122 1.73 -15.46 3.11
CA SER A 122 1.91 -15.12 1.69
C SER A 122 3.23 -14.39 1.47
N PHE A 123 3.57 -13.46 2.38
CA PHE A 123 4.85 -12.77 2.37
C PHE A 123 6.03 -13.75 2.43
N GLN A 124 5.95 -14.75 3.31
CA GLN A 124 6.99 -15.76 3.46
C GLN A 124 7.09 -16.69 2.24
N ARG A 125 5.95 -17.11 1.68
CA ARG A 125 5.92 -18.10 0.57
C ARG A 125 6.17 -17.49 -0.79
N ARG A 126 5.66 -16.29 -1.06
CA ARG A 126 5.70 -15.67 -2.39
C ARG A 126 6.79 -14.60 -2.52
N GLY A 127 7.05 -13.88 -1.45
CA GLY A 127 7.89 -12.69 -1.43
C GLY A 127 7.09 -11.40 -1.30
N HIS A 128 7.72 -10.29 -1.64
CA HIS A 128 7.18 -8.94 -1.47
C HIS A 128 7.19 -8.16 -2.80
N LEU A 129 7.71 -6.94 -2.85
CA LEU A 129 7.81 -6.12 -4.07
C LEU A 129 8.53 -6.81 -5.24
N ASN A 130 9.43 -7.75 -4.97
CA ASN A 130 10.06 -8.56 -6.00
C ASN A 130 9.05 -9.38 -6.83
N VAL A 131 7.91 -9.76 -6.25
CA VAL A 131 6.82 -10.46 -6.96
C VAL A 131 6.16 -9.53 -7.97
N LEU A 132 5.82 -8.31 -7.55
CA LEU A 132 5.19 -7.30 -8.41
C LEU A 132 6.13 -6.88 -9.54
N LEU A 133 7.41 -6.68 -9.21
CA LEU A 133 8.45 -6.35 -10.17
C LEU A 133 8.57 -7.44 -11.25
N LYS A 134 8.73 -8.70 -10.86
CA LYS A 134 8.76 -9.84 -11.79
C LYS A 134 7.50 -9.91 -12.66
N LYS A 135 6.33 -9.67 -12.07
CA LYS A 135 5.04 -9.65 -12.78
C LYS A 135 5.01 -8.54 -13.81
N ALA A 136 5.44 -7.32 -13.47
CA ALA A 136 5.49 -6.20 -14.39
C ALA A 136 6.41 -6.47 -15.59
N ILE A 137 7.61 -7.01 -15.36
CA ILE A 137 8.55 -7.41 -16.41
C ILE A 137 7.92 -8.47 -17.32
N LYS A 138 7.33 -9.51 -16.75
CA LYS A 138 6.64 -10.57 -17.52
C LYS A 138 5.48 -10.03 -18.37
N MET A 139 4.85 -8.95 -17.94
CA MET A 139 3.78 -8.27 -18.68
C MET A 139 4.29 -7.25 -19.71
N GLY A 140 5.62 -7.16 -19.92
CA GLY A 140 6.23 -6.36 -20.97
C GLY A 140 6.85 -5.02 -20.52
N MET A 141 6.80 -4.70 -19.23
CA MET A 141 7.51 -3.52 -18.72
C MET A 141 9.03 -3.76 -18.79
N LYS A 142 9.79 -2.76 -19.25
CA LYS A 142 11.26 -2.86 -19.25
C LYS A 142 11.76 -3.03 -17.81
N PRO A 143 12.72 -3.94 -17.56
CA PRO A 143 13.22 -4.21 -16.22
C PRO A 143 13.65 -2.94 -15.46
N GLU A 144 14.33 -2.03 -16.15
CA GLU A 144 14.81 -0.76 -15.57
C GLU A 144 13.65 0.11 -15.08
N LYS A 145 12.53 0.13 -15.82
CA LYS A 145 11.32 0.87 -15.44
C LYS A 145 10.62 0.23 -14.23
N ALA A 146 10.52 -1.09 -14.20
CA ALA A 146 9.96 -1.81 -13.07
C ALA A 146 10.81 -1.60 -11.79
N ILE A 147 12.14 -1.65 -11.92
CA ILE A 147 13.07 -1.35 -10.82
C ILE A 147 12.91 0.09 -10.35
N TYR A 148 12.82 1.05 -11.28
CA TYR A 148 12.63 2.47 -11.00
C TYR A 148 11.37 2.70 -10.17
N ALA A 149 10.24 2.10 -10.56
CA ALA A 149 8.97 2.17 -9.85
C ALA A 149 8.96 1.47 -8.48
N CYS A 150 9.90 0.54 -8.23
CA CYS A 150 10.05 -0.13 -6.93
C CYS A 150 11.11 0.52 -6.02
N THR A 151 11.92 1.45 -6.51
CA THR A 151 13.08 1.97 -5.77
C THR A 151 13.16 3.49 -5.78
N TYR A 152 13.45 4.08 -6.92
CA TYR A 152 13.69 5.52 -7.02
C TYR A 152 12.41 6.34 -6.82
N THR A 153 11.34 6.02 -7.55
CA THR A 153 10.08 6.77 -7.46
C THR A 153 9.50 6.78 -6.04
N PRO A 154 9.36 5.64 -5.32
CA PRO A 154 8.87 5.69 -3.94
C PRO A 154 9.83 6.41 -3.00
N ALA A 155 11.15 6.35 -3.22
CA ALA A 155 12.10 7.11 -2.42
C ALA A 155 11.94 8.63 -2.63
N GLN A 156 11.75 9.09 -3.87
CA GLN A 156 11.45 10.50 -4.16
C GLN A 156 10.11 10.92 -3.57
N ARG A 157 9.07 10.11 -3.75
CA ARG A 157 7.75 10.32 -3.16
C ARG A 157 7.82 10.56 -1.66
N MET A 158 8.55 9.71 -0.94
CA MET A 158 8.71 9.78 0.51
C MET A 158 9.82 10.73 0.96
N ARG A 159 10.39 11.55 0.04
CA ARG A 159 11.47 12.50 0.31
C ARG A 159 12.68 11.85 0.98
N MET A 160 12.96 10.59 0.65
CA MET A 160 14.11 9.84 1.11
C MET A 160 15.24 9.95 0.09
N TYR A 161 15.76 11.17 -0.09
CA TYR A 161 16.70 11.50 -1.15
C TYR A 161 18.08 10.87 -1.00
N ASP A 162 18.35 10.26 0.15
CA ASP A 162 19.58 9.53 0.44
C ASP A 162 19.60 8.10 -0.10
N ARG A 163 18.51 7.62 -0.74
CA ARG A 163 18.35 6.25 -1.24
C ARG A 163 17.55 6.17 -2.55
N GLY A 164 17.21 4.96 -2.98
CA GLY A 164 16.45 4.70 -4.21
C GLY A 164 17.29 4.62 -5.47
N ALA A 165 18.58 4.95 -5.41
CA ALA A 165 19.53 4.82 -6.51
C ALA A 165 20.93 4.47 -5.98
N ILE A 166 21.73 3.79 -6.79
CA ILE A 166 23.14 3.53 -6.50
C ILE A 166 23.96 4.72 -7.05
N ALA A 167 24.39 5.60 -6.15
CA ALA A 167 25.17 6.78 -6.50
C ALA A 167 26.06 7.21 -5.33
N PRO A 168 27.15 7.96 -5.58
CA PRO A 168 28.00 8.52 -4.54
C PRO A 168 27.19 9.37 -3.54
N GLY A 169 27.43 9.18 -2.24
CA GLY A 169 26.75 9.89 -1.17
C GLY A 169 25.40 9.31 -0.75
N LYS A 170 24.88 8.29 -1.44
CA LYS A 170 23.65 7.59 -1.02
C LYS A 170 23.94 6.42 -0.10
N VAL A 171 22.92 6.04 0.67
CA VAL A 171 22.97 4.86 1.53
C VAL A 171 23.19 3.62 0.68
N ALA A 172 24.15 2.79 1.07
CA ALA A 172 24.52 1.56 0.35
C ALA A 172 23.51 0.41 0.65
N ASP A 173 22.25 0.63 0.27
CA ASP A 173 21.18 -0.37 0.25
C ASP A 173 21.03 -0.85 -1.19
N PHE A 174 21.45 -2.09 -1.51
CA PHE A 174 21.38 -2.62 -2.87
C PHE A 174 21.25 -4.14 -2.90
N LEU A 175 20.84 -4.64 -4.05
CA LEU A 175 20.68 -6.06 -4.35
C LEU A 175 21.65 -6.50 -5.43
N LEU A 176 22.13 -7.74 -5.36
CA LEU A 176 22.66 -8.47 -6.50
C LEU A 176 21.61 -9.48 -6.95
N VAL A 177 21.31 -9.48 -8.24
CA VAL A 177 20.32 -10.37 -8.84
C VAL A 177 20.98 -11.21 -9.95
N SER A 178 20.47 -12.41 -10.20
CA SER A 178 20.99 -13.34 -11.21
C SER A 178 20.95 -12.72 -12.61
N ASN A 179 19.82 -12.12 -12.97
CA ASN A 179 19.59 -11.41 -14.21
C ASN A 179 18.32 -10.53 -14.07
N LEU A 180 18.06 -9.70 -15.05
CA LEU A 180 16.92 -8.76 -15.00
C LEU A 180 15.58 -9.40 -15.40
N GLU A 181 15.57 -10.59 -16.00
CA GLU A 181 14.33 -11.26 -16.41
C GLU A 181 13.73 -12.07 -15.26
N SER A 182 14.51 -12.98 -14.66
CA SER A 182 14.06 -13.79 -13.52
C SER A 182 14.06 -13.00 -12.22
N PHE A 183 14.93 -12.02 -12.11
CA PHE A 183 15.12 -11.16 -10.94
C PHE A 183 15.27 -11.97 -9.64
N ASP A 184 16.06 -13.04 -9.67
CA ASP A 184 16.33 -13.84 -8.48
C ASP A 184 17.39 -13.15 -7.63
N ILE A 185 17.04 -12.89 -6.37
CA ILE A 185 17.91 -12.16 -5.45
C ILE A 185 19.00 -13.10 -4.95
N GLU A 186 20.24 -12.81 -5.28
CA GLU A 186 21.41 -13.56 -4.82
C GLU A 186 21.97 -12.99 -3.52
N MET A 187 22.09 -11.68 -3.42
CA MET A 187 22.60 -11.02 -2.22
C MET A 187 21.83 -9.74 -1.90
N VAL A 188 21.74 -9.41 -0.63
CA VAL A 188 21.16 -8.16 -0.11
C VAL A 188 22.19 -7.44 0.75
N PHE A 189 22.43 -6.19 0.41
CA PHE A 189 23.27 -5.30 1.20
C PHE A 189 22.41 -4.22 1.85
N LYS A 190 22.59 -4.01 3.14
CA LYS A 190 21.95 -2.97 3.93
C LYS A 190 23.01 -2.11 4.60
N ARG A 191 23.05 -0.82 4.24
CA ARG A 191 24.08 0.11 4.69
C ARG A 191 25.50 -0.43 4.46
N GLY A 192 25.73 -1.05 3.29
CA GLY A 192 27.00 -1.65 2.94
C GLY A 192 27.33 -3.00 3.59
N LEU A 193 26.47 -3.50 4.48
CA LEU A 193 26.65 -4.79 5.13
C LEU A 193 25.85 -5.87 4.39
N LEU A 194 26.49 -7.01 4.10
CA LEU A 194 25.84 -8.19 3.53
C LEU A 194 24.88 -8.79 4.58
N THR A 195 23.56 -8.75 4.28
CA THR A 195 22.51 -9.23 5.19
C THR A 195 21.86 -10.52 4.72
N TYR A 196 21.95 -10.82 3.42
CA TYR A 196 21.43 -12.05 2.84
C TYR A 196 22.37 -12.53 1.73
N ASP A 197 22.56 -13.84 1.65
CA ASP A 197 23.36 -14.54 0.65
C ASP A 197 22.65 -15.86 0.33
N SER A 198 22.14 -16.00 -0.89
CA SER A 198 21.35 -17.16 -1.33
C SER A 198 22.15 -18.48 -1.30
N SER A 199 23.48 -18.41 -1.35
CA SER A 199 24.36 -19.59 -1.27
C SER A 199 24.49 -20.15 0.15
N LYS A 200 24.03 -19.41 1.16
CA LYS A 200 24.13 -19.77 2.58
C LYS A 200 22.77 -20.13 3.16
N PRO A 201 22.71 -21.15 4.03
CA PRO A 201 21.47 -21.46 4.72
C PRO A 201 21.03 -20.25 5.55
N TYR A 202 19.81 -19.79 5.33
CA TYR A 202 19.22 -18.74 6.15
C TYR A 202 18.95 -19.28 7.56
N LYS A 203 19.77 -18.88 8.51
CA LYS A 203 19.51 -19.15 9.93
C LYS A 203 18.51 -18.15 10.44
N GLN A 204 17.25 -18.53 10.39
CA GLN A 204 16.21 -17.77 11.07
C GLN A 204 16.40 -17.89 12.58
N SER A 205 17.06 -16.93 13.19
CA SER A 205 17.07 -16.79 14.64
C SER A 205 15.77 -16.11 15.06
N MET A 206 14.68 -16.83 15.00
CA MET A 206 13.45 -16.40 15.66
C MET A 206 13.64 -16.63 17.15
N LYS A 207 14.12 -15.62 17.85
CA LYS A 207 13.84 -15.54 19.29
C LYS A 207 12.33 -15.33 19.39
N GLU A 208 11.60 -16.31 19.90
CA GLU A 208 10.20 -16.12 20.26
C GLU A 208 10.12 -14.87 21.13
N LYS A 209 9.52 -13.82 20.58
CA LYS A 209 9.30 -12.59 21.30
C LYS A 209 8.10 -12.85 22.22
N GLN A 210 8.35 -13.01 23.52
CA GLN A 210 7.25 -13.07 24.47
C GLN A 210 6.63 -11.68 24.58
N PHE A 211 5.34 -11.62 24.31
CA PHE A 211 4.56 -10.41 24.51
C PHE A 211 4.10 -10.32 25.99
N PRO A 212 3.82 -9.12 26.50
CA PRO A 212 3.14 -8.98 27.80
C PRO A 212 1.84 -9.80 27.84
N GLU A 213 1.50 -10.37 28.99
CA GLU A 213 0.32 -11.21 29.18
C GLU A 213 -0.97 -10.55 28.69
N SER A 214 -1.08 -9.23 28.87
CA SER A 214 -2.24 -8.45 28.39
C SER A 214 -2.51 -8.55 26.88
N PHE A 215 -1.49 -8.89 26.05
CA PHE A 215 -1.65 -9.05 24.60
C PHE A 215 -2.35 -10.35 24.24
N TYR A 216 -2.21 -11.40 25.08
CA TYR A 216 -2.87 -12.70 24.88
C TYR A 216 -4.35 -12.68 25.31
N HIS A 217 -4.77 -11.64 26.03
CA HIS A 217 -6.13 -11.45 26.55
C HIS A 217 -6.76 -10.14 26.03
N SER A 218 -6.35 -9.68 24.84
CA SER A 218 -6.85 -8.44 24.23
C SER A 218 -8.28 -8.54 23.71
N VAL A 219 -8.72 -9.75 23.32
CA VAL A 219 -10.09 -10.01 22.88
C VAL A 219 -10.90 -10.45 24.09
N LYS A 220 -11.89 -9.65 24.47
CA LYS A 220 -12.79 -9.92 25.61
C LYS A 220 -14.15 -10.37 25.05
N LEU A 221 -14.26 -11.64 24.76
CA LEU A 221 -15.52 -12.27 24.43
C LEU A 221 -16.00 -13.05 25.65
N LYS A 222 -17.32 -13.07 25.85
CA LYS A 222 -17.95 -14.08 26.71
C LYS A 222 -17.77 -15.46 26.07
N ASP A 223 -17.92 -16.51 26.86
CA ASP A 223 -17.99 -17.85 26.31
C ASP A 223 -19.19 -17.94 25.35
N LEU A 224 -18.90 -18.32 24.10
CA LEU A 224 -19.92 -18.45 23.05
C LEU A 224 -20.58 -19.81 23.15
N THR A 225 -21.88 -19.82 23.01
CA THR A 225 -22.72 -21.02 22.94
C THR A 225 -23.32 -21.14 21.54
N GLU A 226 -23.93 -22.30 21.23
CA GLU A 226 -24.62 -22.48 19.95
C GLU A 226 -25.75 -21.45 19.77
N ASP A 227 -26.44 -21.08 20.86
CA ASP A 227 -27.52 -20.10 20.84
C ASP A 227 -27.10 -18.69 20.44
N ASP A 228 -25.80 -18.34 20.60
CA ASP A 228 -25.26 -17.02 20.17
C ASP A 228 -25.22 -16.88 18.65
N PHE A 229 -25.36 -17.98 17.91
CA PHE A 229 -25.37 -18.00 16.43
C PHE A 229 -26.78 -18.16 15.86
N ASP A 230 -27.82 -18.27 16.71
CA ASP A 230 -29.20 -18.38 16.29
C ASP A 230 -29.72 -17.05 15.72
N ILE A 231 -30.26 -17.10 14.51
CA ILE A 231 -30.93 -15.97 13.90
C ILE A 231 -32.39 -15.97 14.25
N HIS A 232 -32.79 -15.15 15.21
CA HIS A 232 -34.18 -14.99 15.58
C HIS A 232 -34.93 -14.16 14.54
N VAL A 233 -35.89 -14.77 13.86
CA VAL A 233 -36.75 -14.09 12.90
C VAL A 233 -38.18 -13.91 13.50
N PRO A 234 -38.84 -12.77 13.22
CA PRO A 234 -40.23 -12.60 13.62
C PRO A 234 -41.10 -13.67 12.95
N HIS A 235 -41.98 -14.38 13.71
CA HIS A 235 -42.86 -15.43 13.19
C HIS A 235 -44.02 -14.90 12.34
N THR A 236 -43.69 -14.03 11.34
CA THR A 236 -44.70 -13.37 10.50
C THR A 236 -44.81 -13.95 9.10
N HIS A 237 -43.83 -14.76 8.68
CA HIS A 237 -43.75 -15.31 7.32
C HIS A 237 -43.15 -16.72 7.34
N ASP A 238 -43.53 -17.55 6.37
CA ASP A 238 -43.00 -18.92 6.21
C ASP A 238 -41.60 -18.96 5.58
N GLN A 239 -41.13 -17.86 4.98
CA GLN A 239 -39.81 -17.73 4.33
C GLN A 239 -39.21 -16.38 4.60
N TYR A 240 -37.89 -16.36 4.81
CA TYR A 240 -37.09 -15.17 5.03
C TYR A 240 -35.91 -15.15 4.12
N LEU A 241 -35.58 -13.96 3.59
CA LEU A 241 -34.39 -13.72 2.79
C LEU A 241 -33.27 -13.27 3.74
N CYS A 242 -32.19 -14.08 3.82
CA CYS A 242 -31.01 -13.76 4.60
C CYS A 242 -29.86 -13.36 3.68
N ARG A 243 -29.14 -12.29 4.06
CA ARG A 243 -27.87 -11.94 3.42
C ARG A 243 -26.75 -12.73 4.09
N ILE A 244 -26.06 -13.58 3.33
CA ILE A 244 -24.95 -14.40 3.81
C ILE A 244 -23.65 -13.77 3.36
N MET A 245 -22.71 -13.57 4.31
CA MET A 245 -21.34 -13.21 3.99
C MET A 245 -20.51 -14.49 3.86
N TYR A 246 -20.10 -14.82 2.66
CA TYR A 246 -19.22 -15.95 2.40
C TYR A 246 -17.78 -15.50 2.40
N VAL A 247 -16.99 -15.94 3.40
CA VAL A 247 -15.57 -15.65 3.49
C VAL A 247 -14.81 -16.77 2.78
N LYS A 248 -14.13 -16.42 1.67
CA LYS A 248 -13.18 -17.32 1.01
C LYS A 248 -11.79 -17.05 1.57
N ASN A 249 -11.06 -18.10 1.92
CA ASN A 249 -9.63 -17.98 2.11
C ASN A 249 -9.01 -17.63 0.75
N GLY A 250 -8.38 -16.44 0.67
CA GLY A 250 -7.74 -15.94 -0.54
C GLY A 250 -6.48 -16.71 -0.90
#